data_afda6b8051ac17d02f589845e5d49448
#
_entry.id   afda6b8051ac17d02f589845e5d49448
#
_cell.length_a   1.000
_cell.length_b   1.000
_cell.length_c   1.000
_cell.angle_alpha   90.00
_cell.angle_beta   90.00
_cell.angle_gamma   90.00
#
_symmetry.space_group_name_H-M   'P 1'
#
loop_
_entity.id
_entity.type
_entity.pdbx_description
1 polymer ?
#
loop_
_entity_poly.entity_id
_entity_poly.type
_entity_poly.pdbx_seq_one_letter_code
_entity_poly.pdbx_strand_id
1 'polypeptide(L)'
;MIAVIHSFDSLILGGGAAGLMCAIEAGKRGRRVAVLERADRLGKKILISGGGRCNFTNIHCQPENFLSANPHFAKSALARYTPGDFIALVEKHRIPYHEKTLGQLFCDGSAREILQMLEQECSSAGVSVFLNTKINEVSRSPEFAVHTANAEFHAPALVVATGGLSIPKIGATSFGYDLARQFGLKIRDPGPGLVPVVLDEEDRSRYCDLAGVSADVIASCNGQQFREKMLITHRGLSGPAILQISSYWKKPHAIRIDIAPDKRLTSIFRDPKTPRTLAVLRSEFRKTLPLRLADRWLDLHVLASWTNSALEDLEHQVHAWAIAPAGTEGYEKAEVTAGGVVTDELSAKTMESRKVPGLFFIGEVVDVTGQLGGYNFQWAWASGAAAGRAM
;
A
#
# COMPACT_ATOMS: atom_id res chain seq x y z
N MET A 1 15.10 -32.77 23.70
CA MET A 1 16.13 -32.45 22.68
C MET A 1 16.77 -31.13 23.09
N ILE A 2 18.10 -31.05 23.08
CA ILE A 2 18.80 -29.79 23.36
C ILE A 2 18.60 -28.91 22.12
N ALA A 3 18.00 -27.73 22.30
CA ALA A 3 17.82 -26.77 21.22
C ALA A 3 19.22 -26.33 20.69
N VAL A 4 19.35 -26.23 19.38
CA VAL A 4 20.59 -25.68 18.78
C VAL A 4 20.61 -24.18 19.03
N ILE A 5 21.69 -23.69 19.63
CA ILE A 5 21.88 -22.26 19.92
C ILE A 5 22.68 -21.60 18.81
N HIS A 6 22.13 -20.53 18.24
CA HIS A 6 22.78 -19.72 17.23
C HIS A 6 22.99 -18.28 17.75
N SER A 7 24.19 -17.72 17.53
CA SER A 7 24.49 -16.34 17.93
C SER A 7 24.86 -15.50 16.70
N PHE A 8 24.22 -14.33 16.60
CA PHE A 8 24.39 -13.34 15.54
C PHE A 8 24.59 -11.94 16.14
N ASP A 9 24.96 -10.98 15.31
CA ASP A 9 25.00 -9.58 15.72
C ASP A 9 23.62 -8.92 15.55
N SER A 10 22.78 -9.47 14.64
CA SER A 10 21.38 -9.02 14.47
C SER A 10 20.48 -10.14 13.96
N LEU A 11 19.24 -10.17 14.49
CA LEU A 11 18.15 -11.04 14.05
C LEU A 11 17.07 -10.21 13.34
N ILE A 12 16.62 -10.65 12.19
CA ILE A 12 15.58 -9.99 11.41
C ILE A 12 14.40 -10.94 11.29
N LEU A 13 13.25 -10.54 11.83
CA LEU A 13 12.01 -11.31 11.82
C LEU A 13 11.19 -10.92 10.59
N GLY A 14 11.22 -11.76 9.55
CA GLY A 14 10.52 -11.61 8.29
C GLY A 14 11.44 -11.34 7.10
N GLY A 15 11.36 -12.24 6.10
CA GLY A 15 12.11 -12.21 4.85
C GLY A 15 11.36 -11.52 3.71
N GLY A 16 10.62 -10.43 4.01
CA GLY A 16 9.99 -9.55 3.04
C GLY A 16 10.93 -8.45 2.54
N ALA A 17 10.39 -7.51 1.79
CA ALA A 17 11.13 -6.40 1.18
C ALA A 17 12.00 -5.63 2.21
N ALA A 18 11.41 -5.17 3.30
CA ALA A 18 12.12 -4.39 4.32
C ALA A 18 13.18 -5.23 5.03
N GLY A 19 12.85 -6.48 5.40
CA GLY A 19 13.78 -7.37 6.10
C GLY A 19 14.99 -7.74 5.25
N LEU A 20 14.80 -8.06 3.97
CA LEU A 20 15.91 -8.37 3.06
C LEU A 20 16.82 -7.15 2.84
N MET A 21 16.26 -5.97 2.62
CA MET A 21 17.05 -4.76 2.48
C MET A 21 17.85 -4.44 3.75
N CYS A 22 17.22 -4.61 4.92
CA CYS A 22 17.91 -4.44 6.20
C CYS A 22 19.07 -5.44 6.38
N ALA A 23 18.85 -6.70 6.02
CA ALA A 23 19.86 -7.74 6.09
C ALA A 23 21.06 -7.45 5.18
N ILE A 24 20.80 -7.02 3.94
CA ILE A 24 21.80 -6.63 2.96
C ILE A 24 22.67 -5.49 3.51
N GLU A 25 22.06 -4.42 3.99
CA GLU A 25 22.80 -3.25 4.47
C GLU A 25 23.60 -3.54 5.75
N ALA A 26 23.08 -4.36 6.66
CA ALA A 26 23.80 -4.77 7.86
C ALA A 26 24.96 -5.73 7.53
N GLY A 27 24.72 -6.71 6.64
CA GLY A 27 25.75 -7.65 6.19
C GLY A 27 26.90 -6.97 5.45
N LYS A 28 26.62 -5.98 4.58
CA LYS A 28 27.63 -5.14 3.92
C LYS A 28 28.53 -4.39 4.91
N ARG A 29 28.11 -4.20 6.14
CA ARG A 29 28.90 -3.60 7.23
C ARG A 29 29.69 -4.63 8.03
N GLY A 30 29.70 -5.88 7.60
CA GLY A 30 30.40 -6.98 8.28
C GLY A 30 29.66 -7.56 9.49
N ARG A 31 28.37 -7.27 9.66
CA ARG A 31 27.56 -7.87 10.72
C ARG A 31 27.16 -9.30 10.36
N ARG A 32 27.18 -10.19 11.35
CA ARG A 32 26.62 -11.53 11.23
C ARG A 32 25.08 -11.41 11.41
N VAL A 33 24.35 -11.61 10.32
CA VAL A 33 22.91 -11.38 10.25
C VAL A 33 22.17 -12.68 10.01
N ALA A 34 21.09 -12.92 10.77
CA ALA A 34 20.13 -13.97 10.47
C ALA A 34 18.75 -13.38 10.12
N VAL A 35 18.18 -13.87 9.01
CA VAL A 35 16.77 -13.63 8.64
C VAL A 35 15.96 -14.86 9.01
N LEU A 36 14.98 -14.69 9.88
CA LEU A 36 14.05 -15.74 10.30
C LEU A 36 12.73 -15.53 9.57
N GLU A 37 12.40 -16.42 8.64
CA GLU A 37 11.19 -16.37 7.84
C GLU A 37 10.28 -17.56 8.16
N ARG A 38 9.04 -17.27 8.52
CA ARG A 38 8.04 -18.29 8.85
C ARG A 38 7.62 -19.13 7.64
N ALA A 39 7.64 -18.52 6.47
CA ALA A 39 7.21 -19.15 5.23
C ALA A 39 8.29 -20.07 4.65
N ASP A 40 7.88 -20.87 3.67
CA ASP A 40 8.70 -21.78 2.89
C ASP A 40 9.63 -21.05 1.88
N ARG A 41 9.45 -19.74 1.71
CA ARG A 41 10.21 -18.89 0.78
C ARG A 41 10.20 -17.43 1.21
N LEU A 42 11.20 -16.69 0.74
CA LEU A 42 11.30 -15.24 0.91
C LEU A 42 10.32 -14.49 -0.01
N GLY A 43 10.04 -13.23 0.30
CA GLY A 43 9.47 -12.26 -0.60
C GLY A 43 8.06 -12.55 -1.11
N LYS A 44 7.20 -13.32 -0.41
CA LYS A 44 5.87 -13.72 -0.90
C LYS A 44 5.04 -12.53 -1.42
N LYS A 45 5.07 -11.38 -0.74
CA LYS A 45 4.35 -10.17 -1.17
C LYS A 45 5.00 -9.53 -2.40
N ILE A 46 6.33 -9.60 -2.54
CA ILE A 46 7.04 -9.14 -3.75
C ILE A 46 6.54 -9.91 -4.97
N LEU A 47 6.49 -11.24 -4.88
CA LEU A 47 6.14 -12.13 -5.99
C LEU A 47 4.74 -11.91 -6.57
N ILE A 48 3.77 -11.48 -5.76
CA ILE A 48 2.39 -11.25 -6.21
C ILE A 48 2.11 -9.78 -6.58
N SER A 49 3.02 -8.88 -6.23
CA SER A 49 2.83 -7.44 -6.43
C SER A 49 2.86 -7.06 -7.90
N GLY A 50 2.14 -5.97 -8.22
CA GLY A 50 2.11 -5.45 -9.59
C GLY A 50 1.63 -6.46 -10.63
N GLY A 51 0.76 -7.41 -10.24
CA GLY A 51 0.33 -8.49 -11.13
C GLY A 51 1.45 -9.48 -11.48
N GLY A 52 2.40 -9.70 -10.57
CA GLY A 52 3.56 -10.58 -10.75
C GLY A 52 4.76 -9.93 -11.45
N ARG A 53 4.73 -8.61 -11.69
CA ARG A 53 5.82 -7.83 -12.28
C ARG A 53 6.55 -6.92 -11.31
N CYS A 54 6.17 -6.89 -10.07
CA CYS A 54 6.69 -6.02 -9.01
C CYS A 54 6.73 -4.53 -9.39
N ASN A 55 5.79 -3.76 -8.88
CA ASN A 55 5.90 -2.29 -8.90
C ASN A 55 6.90 -1.87 -7.82
N PHE A 56 8.19 -1.94 -8.14
CA PHE A 56 9.26 -1.93 -7.15
C PHE A 56 9.59 -0.55 -6.56
N THR A 57 9.23 0.54 -7.24
CA THR A 57 9.35 1.92 -6.72
C THR A 57 8.54 2.91 -7.56
N ASN A 58 8.57 4.18 -7.15
CA ASN A 58 8.01 5.32 -7.88
C ASN A 58 9.06 6.44 -7.96
N ILE A 59 9.32 6.95 -9.16
CA ILE A 59 10.33 8.01 -9.37
C ILE A 59 9.93 9.35 -8.74
N HIS A 60 8.61 9.56 -8.51
CA HIS A 60 8.06 10.77 -7.89
C HIS A 60 7.85 10.62 -6.37
N CYS A 61 8.53 9.65 -5.74
CA CYS A 61 8.36 9.39 -4.33
C CYS A 61 8.79 10.58 -3.47
N GLN A 62 7.83 11.15 -2.75
CA GLN A 62 7.99 12.26 -1.81
C GLN A 62 7.34 11.89 -0.47
N PRO A 63 7.73 12.53 0.65
CA PRO A 63 7.13 12.25 1.97
C PRO A 63 5.61 12.46 2.02
N GLU A 64 5.08 13.35 1.21
CA GLU A 64 3.65 13.67 1.10
C GLU A 64 2.81 12.52 0.53
N ASN A 65 3.46 11.53 -0.12
CA ASN A 65 2.82 10.32 -0.62
C ASN A 65 2.57 9.26 0.47
N PHE A 66 2.88 9.59 1.74
CA PHE A 66 2.73 8.65 2.86
C PHE A 66 1.75 9.16 3.91
N LEU A 67 0.78 8.33 4.24
CA LEU A 67 -0.13 8.52 5.36
C LEU A 67 0.53 8.01 6.64
N SER A 68 0.62 8.87 7.67
CA SER A 68 1.11 8.55 9.01
C SER A 68 0.54 9.54 10.00
N ALA A 69 0.47 9.18 11.28
CA ALA A 69 0.17 10.15 12.34
C ALA A 69 1.22 11.27 12.41
N ASN A 70 2.48 10.94 12.10
CA ASN A 70 3.57 11.90 11.97
C ASN A 70 4.00 12.00 10.50
N PRO A 71 3.53 13.00 9.73
CA PRO A 71 3.82 13.12 8.29
C PRO A 71 5.30 13.39 8.00
N HIS A 72 6.11 13.69 9.02
CA HIS A 72 7.53 13.96 8.85
C HIS A 72 8.42 12.75 9.11
N PHE A 73 7.87 11.66 9.66
CA PHE A 73 8.66 10.52 10.09
C PHE A 73 9.45 9.87 8.94
N ALA A 74 8.82 9.67 7.80
CA ALA A 74 9.44 9.00 6.65
C ALA A 74 10.56 9.82 5.97
N LYS A 75 10.59 11.15 6.15
CA LYS A 75 11.52 12.07 5.45
C LYS A 75 12.98 11.64 5.52
N SER A 76 13.45 11.30 6.72
CA SER A 76 14.85 10.96 6.93
C SER A 76 15.27 9.66 6.24
N ALA A 77 14.44 8.63 6.29
CA ALA A 77 14.74 7.35 5.64
C ALA A 77 14.67 7.49 4.11
N LEU A 78 13.63 8.11 3.58
CA LEU A 78 13.45 8.33 2.14
C LEU A 78 14.55 9.20 1.52
N ALA A 79 15.05 10.21 2.24
CA ALA A 79 16.16 11.04 1.75
C ALA A 79 17.52 10.29 1.71
N ARG A 80 17.70 9.26 2.54
CA ARG A 80 18.95 8.48 2.62
C ARG A 80 18.95 7.21 1.79
N TYR A 81 17.78 6.77 1.35
CA TYR A 81 17.62 5.69 0.39
C TYR A 81 16.48 6.06 -0.56
N THR A 82 16.85 6.62 -1.68
CA THR A 82 15.96 7.21 -2.68
C THR A 82 15.47 6.16 -3.68
N PRO A 83 14.46 6.46 -4.50
CA PRO A 83 14.12 5.62 -5.66
C PRO A 83 15.33 5.37 -6.58
N GLY A 84 16.19 6.37 -6.79
CA GLY A 84 17.40 6.24 -7.60
C GLY A 84 18.38 5.20 -7.05
N ASP A 85 18.51 5.06 -5.73
CA ASP A 85 19.36 4.05 -5.11
C ASP A 85 18.86 2.63 -5.41
N PHE A 86 17.54 2.41 -5.35
CA PHE A 86 16.98 1.10 -5.70
C PHE A 86 17.03 0.83 -7.20
N ILE A 87 16.79 1.84 -8.05
CA ILE A 87 16.95 1.74 -9.50
C ILE A 87 18.38 1.36 -9.85
N ALA A 88 19.39 2.00 -9.26
CA ALA A 88 20.79 1.66 -9.47
C ALA A 88 21.11 0.20 -9.08
N LEU A 89 20.45 -0.33 -8.03
CA LEU A 89 20.57 -1.74 -7.66
C LEU A 89 19.96 -2.66 -8.71
N VAL A 90 18.76 -2.33 -9.23
CA VAL A 90 18.07 -3.06 -10.31
C VAL A 90 18.93 -3.08 -11.58
N GLU A 91 19.51 -1.94 -11.94
CA GLU A 91 20.39 -1.78 -13.13
C GLU A 91 21.72 -2.54 -12.97
N LYS A 92 22.32 -2.54 -11.76
CA LYS A 92 23.51 -3.35 -11.43
C LYS A 92 23.29 -4.83 -11.76
N HIS A 93 22.07 -5.33 -11.48
CA HIS A 93 21.68 -6.71 -11.78
C HIS A 93 21.11 -6.90 -13.19
N ARG A 94 21.11 -5.84 -14.03
CA ARG A 94 20.65 -5.87 -15.42
C ARG A 94 19.21 -6.34 -15.58
N ILE A 95 18.35 -6.01 -14.61
CA ILE A 95 16.93 -6.35 -14.67
C ILE A 95 16.23 -5.30 -15.54
N PRO A 96 15.60 -5.69 -16.66
CA PRO A 96 14.87 -4.75 -17.50
C PRO A 96 13.57 -4.30 -16.83
N TYR A 97 13.25 -3.02 -16.98
CA TYR A 97 12.06 -2.41 -16.39
C TYR A 97 11.53 -1.26 -17.26
N HIS A 98 10.30 -0.87 -17.02
CA HIS A 98 9.66 0.28 -17.68
C HIS A 98 8.85 1.12 -16.69
N GLU A 99 8.67 2.39 -17.05
CA GLU A 99 7.65 3.23 -16.43
C GLU A 99 6.29 2.96 -17.08
N LYS A 100 5.30 2.60 -16.26
CA LYS A 100 3.95 2.33 -16.75
C LYS A 100 3.10 3.61 -16.82
N THR A 101 2.97 4.31 -15.70
CA THR A 101 2.22 5.56 -15.56
C THR A 101 2.55 6.22 -14.22
N LEU A 102 2.46 7.55 -14.13
CA LEU A 102 2.63 8.32 -12.90
C LEU A 102 3.91 7.97 -12.11
N GLY A 103 5.00 7.68 -12.81
CA GLY A 103 6.29 7.38 -12.18
C GLY A 103 6.42 5.96 -11.63
N GLN A 104 5.47 5.07 -11.85
CA GLN A 104 5.48 3.69 -11.37
C GLN A 104 6.42 2.81 -12.20
N LEU A 105 7.40 2.18 -11.57
CA LEU A 105 8.36 1.31 -12.24
C LEU A 105 8.05 -0.17 -12.02
N PHE A 106 7.97 -0.92 -13.12
CA PHE A 106 7.69 -2.36 -13.14
C PHE A 106 8.79 -3.13 -13.85
N CYS A 107 9.11 -4.35 -13.36
CA CYS A 107 9.94 -5.26 -14.14
C CYS A 107 9.23 -5.66 -15.46
N ASP A 108 9.99 -5.78 -16.52
CA ASP A 108 9.47 -6.24 -17.81
C ASP A 108 9.11 -7.73 -17.77
N GLY A 109 9.94 -8.53 -17.11
CA GLY A 109 9.76 -9.96 -16.97
C GLY A 109 8.88 -10.32 -15.75
N SER A 110 9.48 -10.55 -14.62
CA SER A 110 8.80 -11.12 -13.45
C SER A 110 9.29 -10.51 -12.13
N ALA A 111 8.41 -10.42 -11.13
CA ALA A 111 8.75 -10.09 -9.75
C ALA A 111 9.83 -11.02 -9.14
N ARG A 112 10.04 -12.20 -9.73
CA ARG A 112 11.10 -13.13 -9.32
C ARG A 112 12.49 -12.55 -9.52
N GLU A 113 12.69 -11.70 -10.53
CA GLU A 113 13.99 -11.08 -10.81
C GLU A 113 14.41 -10.16 -9.65
N ILE A 114 13.46 -9.35 -9.11
CA ILE A 114 13.71 -8.54 -7.93
C ILE A 114 14.03 -9.42 -6.71
N LEU A 115 13.29 -10.52 -6.51
CA LEU A 115 13.56 -11.40 -5.38
C LEU A 115 14.94 -12.07 -5.51
N GLN A 116 15.28 -12.60 -6.68
CA GLN A 116 16.59 -13.21 -6.95
C GLN A 116 17.73 -12.21 -6.74
N MET A 117 17.58 -10.96 -7.18
CA MET A 117 18.51 -9.88 -6.91
C MET A 117 18.74 -9.70 -5.40
N LEU A 118 17.67 -9.62 -4.62
CA LEU A 118 17.77 -9.45 -3.17
C LEU A 118 18.41 -10.67 -2.49
N GLU A 119 18.10 -11.88 -2.95
CA GLU A 119 18.72 -13.12 -2.45
C GLU A 119 20.22 -13.17 -2.76
N GLN A 120 20.64 -12.75 -3.96
CA GLN A 120 22.05 -12.64 -4.34
C GLN A 120 22.80 -11.60 -3.50
N GLU A 121 22.21 -10.43 -3.28
CA GLU A 121 22.80 -9.39 -2.43
C GLU A 121 22.90 -9.87 -0.96
N CYS A 122 21.90 -10.58 -0.44
CA CYS A 122 21.96 -11.21 0.89
C CYS A 122 23.10 -12.24 0.97
N SER A 123 23.19 -13.12 -0.01
CA SER A 123 24.27 -14.13 -0.08
C SER A 123 25.65 -13.47 -0.15
N SER A 124 25.81 -12.45 -0.99
CA SER A 124 27.07 -11.71 -1.13
C SER A 124 27.45 -10.95 0.15
N ALA A 125 26.46 -10.56 0.96
CA ALA A 125 26.64 -9.89 2.26
C ALA A 125 26.79 -10.87 3.44
N GLY A 126 26.85 -12.19 3.18
CA GLY A 126 27.03 -13.22 4.21
C GLY A 126 25.82 -13.41 5.14
N VAL A 127 24.62 -13.09 4.69
CA VAL A 127 23.37 -13.22 5.46
C VAL A 127 22.95 -14.69 5.56
N SER A 128 22.66 -15.16 6.78
CA SER A 128 22.08 -16.48 7.02
C SER A 128 20.55 -16.41 6.96
N VAL A 129 19.92 -17.24 6.15
CA VAL A 129 18.47 -17.29 5.99
C VAL A 129 17.91 -18.59 6.53
N PHE A 130 16.94 -18.50 7.42
CA PHE A 130 16.23 -19.63 8.03
C PHE A 130 14.76 -19.57 7.62
N LEU A 131 14.37 -20.42 6.69
CA LEU A 131 12.99 -20.59 6.22
C LEU A 131 12.21 -21.55 7.13
N ASN A 132 10.87 -21.58 7.00
CA ASN A 132 9.99 -22.42 7.81
C ASN A 132 10.20 -22.24 9.34
N THR A 133 10.66 -21.04 9.73
CA THR A 133 11.04 -20.74 11.11
C THR A 133 9.91 -20.02 11.83
N LYS A 134 9.02 -20.80 12.45
CA LYS A 134 7.96 -20.26 13.30
C LYS A 134 8.55 -19.86 14.65
N ILE A 135 8.40 -18.59 14.99
CA ILE A 135 8.80 -18.04 16.29
C ILE A 135 7.72 -18.36 17.31
N ASN A 136 8.11 -18.93 18.42
CA ASN A 136 7.22 -19.26 19.54
C ASN A 136 7.24 -18.15 20.60
N GLU A 137 8.44 -17.63 20.91
CA GLU A 137 8.65 -16.62 21.95
C GLU A 137 9.84 -15.74 21.59
N VAL A 138 9.79 -14.50 22.05
CA VAL A 138 10.91 -13.55 22.04
C VAL A 138 11.09 -13.00 23.42
N SER A 139 12.29 -13.09 23.96
CA SER A 139 12.67 -12.54 25.26
C SER A 139 13.90 -11.65 25.14
N ARG A 140 14.24 -10.96 26.23
CA ARG A 140 15.45 -10.13 26.34
C ARG A 140 16.05 -10.18 27.72
N SER A 141 17.25 -10.78 27.85
CA SER A 141 18.03 -10.80 29.10
C SER A 141 19.47 -11.33 28.89
N PRO A 142 20.51 -10.52 28.78
CA PRO A 142 20.61 -9.10 28.41
C PRO A 142 20.35 -8.87 26.92
N GLU A 143 20.57 -9.89 26.08
CA GLU A 143 20.36 -9.89 24.62
C GLU A 143 18.95 -10.38 24.29
N PHE A 144 18.54 -10.18 23.02
CA PHE A 144 17.34 -10.80 22.52
C PHE A 144 17.56 -12.29 22.29
N ALA A 145 16.62 -13.09 22.78
CA ALA A 145 16.54 -14.53 22.50
C ALA A 145 15.22 -14.80 21.75
N VAL A 146 15.32 -15.46 20.59
CA VAL A 146 14.20 -15.87 19.74
C VAL A 146 14.11 -17.38 19.78
N HIS A 147 13.03 -17.89 20.39
CA HIS A 147 12.79 -19.32 20.55
C HIS A 147 11.90 -19.85 19.42
N THR A 148 12.33 -20.96 18.84
CA THR A 148 11.58 -21.72 17.83
C THR A 148 11.34 -23.16 18.33
N ALA A 149 10.73 -24.00 17.52
CA ALA A 149 10.51 -25.40 17.91
C ALA A 149 11.83 -26.19 18.07
N ASN A 150 12.87 -25.84 17.31
CA ASN A 150 14.09 -26.67 17.18
C ASN A 150 15.38 -25.91 17.47
N ALA A 151 15.33 -24.58 17.61
CA ALA A 151 16.52 -23.74 17.79
C ALA A 151 16.22 -22.50 18.63
N GLU A 152 17.26 -21.92 19.17
CA GLU A 152 17.26 -20.65 19.86
C GLU A 152 18.28 -19.72 19.21
N PHE A 153 17.87 -18.47 18.94
CA PHE A 153 18.72 -17.48 18.27
C PHE A 153 18.94 -16.28 19.19
N HIS A 154 20.19 -15.89 19.35
CA HIS A 154 20.63 -14.79 20.20
C HIS A 154 21.25 -13.65 19.40
N ALA A 155 20.92 -12.40 19.75
CA ALA A 155 21.59 -11.21 19.24
C ALA A 155 21.36 -9.97 20.11
N PRO A 156 22.30 -9.01 20.13
CA PRO A 156 22.08 -7.71 20.76
C PRO A 156 21.06 -6.83 20.00
N ALA A 157 20.83 -7.10 18.71
CA ALA A 157 19.87 -6.35 17.90
C ALA A 157 18.77 -7.26 17.31
N LEU A 158 17.50 -6.80 17.42
CA LEU A 158 16.32 -7.46 16.87
C LEU A 158 15.54 -6.51 15.97
N VAL A 159 15.26 -6.94 14.76
CA VAL A 159 14.50 -6.16 13.75
C VAL A 159 13.17 -6.85 13.47
N VAL A 160 12.07 -6.15 13.66
CA VAL A 160 10.72 -6.61 13.34
C VAL A 160 10.35 -6.09 11.95
N ALA A 161 10.35 -7.00 10.97
CA ALA A 161 10.06 -6.75 9.55
C ALA A 161 8.91 -7.62 9.04
N THR A 162 7.94 -7.92 9.90
CA THR A 162 6.87 -8.92 9.69
C THR A 162 5.78 -8.47 8.72
N GLY A 163 5.80 -7.21 8.28
CA GLY A 163 4.72 -6.63 7.48
C GLY A 163 3.45 -6.35 8.27
N GLY A 164 2.34 -6.14 7.57
CA GLY A 164 1.03 -5.88 8.14
C GLY A 164 0.09 -7.08 8.07
N LEU A 165 -1.23 -6.81 8.07
CA LEU A 165 -2.31 -7.80 8.07
C LEU A 165 -2.91 -8.04 6.68
N SER A 166 -2.53 -7.25 5.68
CA SER A 166 -3.07 -7.37 4.32
C SER A 166 -2.71 -8.69 3.67
N ILE A 167 -3.66 -9.23 2.90
CA ILE A 167 -3.56 -10.51 2.18
C ILE A 167 -3.23 -11.68 3.12
N PRO A 168 -4.09 -12.02 4.10
CA PRO A 168 -3.81 -13.07 5.11
C PRO A 168 -3.38 -14.41 4.52
N LYS A 169 -3.86 -14.73 3.31
CA LYS A 169 -3.57 -15.99 2.60
C LYS A 169 -2.08 -16.22 2.31
N ILE A 170 -1.26 -15.17 2.26
CA ILE A 170 0.19 -15.31 2.07
C ILE A 170 0.97 -15.41 3.37
N GLY A 171 0.29 -15.40 4.54
CA GLY A 171 0.88 -15.63 5.86
C GLY A 171 1.01 -14.38 6.74
N ALA A 172 0.29 -13.30 6.43
CA ALA A 172 0.22 -12.10 7.27
C ALA A 172 -0.37 -12.43 8.66
N THR A 173 0.21 -11.90 9.73
CA THR A 173 -0.22 -12.12 11.11
C THR A 173 -0.02 -10.86 11.95
N SER A 174 -0.66 -10.80 13.13
CA SER A 174 -0.49 -9.73 14.13
C SER A 174 0.84 -9.78 14.89
N PHE A 175 1.67 -10.80 14.67
CA PHE A 175 2.84 -11.10 15.49
C PHE A 175 3.75 -9.89 15.73
N GLY A 176 4.04 -9.07 14.72
CA GLY A 176 4.87 -7.89 14.89
C GLY A 176 4.24 -6.82 15.76
N TYR A 177 2.92 -6.66 15.71
CA TYR A 177 2.18 -5.75 16.59
C TYR A 177 2.11 -6.28 18.04
N ASP A 178 1.95 -7.58 18.20
CA ASP A 178 1.91 -8.22 19.52
C ASP A 178 3.28 -8.11 20.19
N LEU A 179 4.35 -8.30 19.42
CA LEU A 179 5.72 -8.12 19.89
C LEU A 179 5.99 -6.65 20.29
N ALA A 180 5.51 -5.68 19.51
CA ALA A 180 5.63 -4.28 19.86
C ALA A 180 4.92 -3.96 21.20
N ARG A 181 3.71 -4.49 21.40
CA ARG A 181 2.98 -4.35 22.68
C ARG A 181 3.72 -5.01 23.85
N GLN A 182 4.29 -6.21 23.63
CA GLN A 182 5.10 -6.91 24.62
C GLN A 182 6.26 -6.06 25.13
N PHE A 183 6.89 -5.30 24.25
CA PHE A 183 7.98 -4.37 24.59
C PHE A 183 7.50 -2.96 24.96
N GLY A 184 6.21 -2.77 25.21
CA GLY A 184 5.63 -1.53 25.70
C GLY A 184 5.50 -0.40 24.67
N LEU A 185 5.57 -0.71 23.35
CA LEU A 185 5.34 0.27 22.30
C LEU A 185 3.84 0.42 22.00
N LYS A 186 3.45 1.63 21.69
CA LYS A 186 2.08 1.95 21.30
C LYS A 186 1.82 1.53 19.84
N ILE A 187 0.62 1.05 19.59
CA ILE A 187 0.13 0.70 18.25
C ILE A 187 -1.06 1.59 17.93
N ARG A 188 -1.02 2.22 16.75
CA ARG A 188 -2.20 2.80 16.11
C ARG A 188 -2.98 1.67 15.47
N ASP A 189 -4.28 1.59 15.75
CA ASP A 189 -5.12 0.48 15.29
C ASP A 189 -4.93 0.20 13.81
N PRO A 190 -4.48 -1.01 13.44
CA PRO A 190 -4.31 -1.39 12.05
C PRO A 190 -5.66 -1.50 11.35
N GLY A 191 -5.72 -1.00 10.12
CA GLY A 191 -6.88 -1.08 9.25
C GLY A 191 -6.50 -1.42 7.81
N PRO A 192 -7.42 -1.97 7.00
CA PRO A 192 -7.15 -2.21 5.58
C PRO A 192 -6.95 -0.89 4.84
N GLY A 193 -5.84 -0.75 4.12
CA GLY A 193 -5.50 0.38 3.26
C GLY A 193 -5.42 -0.02 1.80
N LEU A 194 -5.62 0.92 0.88
CA LEU A 194 -5.67 0.66 -0.56
C LEU A 194 -6.62 -0.50 -0.87
N VAL A 195 -7.88 -0.36 -0.49
CA VAL A 195 -8.87 -1.43 -0.45
C VAL A 195 -10.16 -1.02 -1.16
N PRO A 196 -10.83 -1.93 -1.91
CA PRO A 196 -12.14 -1.66 -2.48
C PRO A 196 -13.17 -1.31 -1.40
N VAL A 197 -14.07 -0.38 -1.71
CA VAL A 197 -15.19 -0.02 -0.84
C VAL A 197 -16.45 -0.79 -1.22
N VAL A 198 -17.24 -1.13 -0.20
CA VAL A 198 -18.52 -1.82 -0.35
C VAL A 198 -19.64 -0.79 -0.26
N LEU A 199 -20.53 -0.77 -1.25
CA LEU A 199 -21.71 0.07 -1.25
C LEU A 199 -22.81 -0.52 -0.34
N ASP A 200 -23.69 0.32 0.15
CA ASP A 200 -24.91 -0.13 0.84
C ASP A 200 -25.87 -0.84 -0.13
N GLU A 201 -26.97 -1.34 0.37
CA GLU A 201 -27.93 -2.12 -0.42
C GLU A 201 -28.59 -1.28 -1.53
N GLU A 202 -28.88 -0.02 -1.24
CA GLU A 202 -29.52 0.90 -2.18
C GLU A 202 -28.58 1.21 -3.36
N ASP A 203 -27.34 1.66 -3.09
CA ASP A 203 -26.36 1.97 -4.12
C ASP A 203 -25.88 0.70 -4.84
N ARG A 204 -25.81 -0.45 -4.17
CA ARG A 204 -25.54 -1.73 -4.83
C ARG A 204 -26.60 -2.08 -5.87
N SER A 205 -27.87 -1.90 -5.54
CA SER A 205 -28.97 -2.16 -6.49
C SER A 205 -28.95 -1.21 -7.69
N ARG A 206 -28.47 0.03 -7.48
CA ARG A 206 -28.37 1.06 -8.51
C ARG A 206 -27.20 0.87 -9.47
N TYR A 207 -26.06 0.37 -8.99
CA TYR A 207 -24.80 0.44 -9.74
C TYR A 207 -24.06 -0.88 -9.93
N CYS A 208 -24.22 -1.88 -9.06
CA CYS A 208 -23.31 -3.06 -9.08
C CYS A 208 -23.59 -4.05 -10.22
N ASP A 209 -24.71 -3.96 -10.90
CA ASP A 209 -24.96 -4.69 -12.16
C ASP A 209 -24.09 -4.14 -13.34
N LEU A 210 -23.49 -2.94 -13.18
CA LEU A 210 -22.49 -2.39 -14.07
C LEU A 210 -21.08 -2.95 -13.82
N ALA A 211 -20.93 -4.02 -13.02
CA ALA A 211 -19.61 -4.61 -12.73
C ALA A 211 -18.76 -4.80 -14.00
N GLY A 212 -17.48 -4.40 -13.90
CA GLY A 212 -16.51 -4.36 -15.00
C GLY A 212 -16.45 -3.01 -15.74
N VAL A 213 -17.38 -2.09 -15.49
CA VAL A 213 -17.30 -0.72 -16.07
C VAL A 213 -16.22 0.07 -15.32
N SER A 214 -15.33 0.71 -16.10
CA SER A 214 -14.26 1.57 -15.60
C SER A 214 -14.35 2.96 -16.22
N ALA A 215 -14.16 4.02 -15.43
CA ALA A 215 -14.17 5.41 -15.85
C ALA A 215 -13.02 6.20 -15.23
N ASP A 216 -12.50 7.21 -15.94
CA ASP A 216 -11.58 8.19 -15.36
C ASP A 216 -12.36 9.13 -14.46
N VAL A 217 -11.94 9.29 -13.22
CA VAL A 217 -12.67 10.07 -12.21
C VAL A 217 -11.70 10.87 -11.33
N ILE A 218 -12.23 11.82 -10.57
CA ILE A 218 -11.56 12.35 -9.39
C ILE A 218 -12.37 11.88 -8.18
N ALA A 219 -11.73 11.05 -7.33
CA ALA A 219 -12.30 10.65 -6.04
C ALA A 219 -11.72 11.50 -4.92
N SER A 220 -12.57 12.04 -4.04
CA SER A 220 -12.16 12.94 -2.96
C SER A 220 -12.80 12.59 -1.61
N CYS A 221 -12.03 12.72 -0.54
CA CYS A 221 -12.47 12.55 0.85
C CYS A 221 -11.46 13.19 1.81
N ASN A 222 -11.94 13.85 2.87
CA ASN A 222 -11.11 14.42 3.94
C ASN A 222 -9.94 15.28 3.42
N GLY A 223 -10.20 16.14 2.42
CA GLY A 223 -9.20 17.06 1.85
C GLY A 223 -8.19 16.41 0.90
N GLN A 224 -8.29 15.12 0.66
CA GLN A 224 -7.48 14.41 -0.34
C GLN A 224 -8.29 14.16 -1.60
N GLN A 225 -7.58 14.11 -2.74
CA GLN A 225 -8.19 13.77 -4.02
C GLN A 225 -7.22 13.00 -4.90
N PHE A 226 -7.77 12.06 -5.69
CA PHE A 226 -6.99 11.25 -6.63
C PHE A 226 -7.72 11.18 -7.97
N ARG A 227 -6.99 11.54 -9.04
CA ARG A 227 -7.48 11.45 -10.41
C ARG A 227 -6.90 10.21 -11.08
N GLU A 228 -7.68 9.17 -11.15
CA GLU A 228 -7.33 7.90 -11.78
C GLU A 228 -8.60 7.14 -12.18
N LYS A 229 -8.45 5.91 -12.66
CA LYS A 229 -9.59 5.05 -12.99
C LYS A 229 -10.32 4.55 -11.75
N MET A 230 -11.64 4.62 -11.77
CA MET A 230 -12.55 3.89 -10.92
C MET A 230 -13.03 2.63 -11.65
N LEU A 231 -13.33 1.57 -10.91
CA LEU A 231 -13.92 0.33 -11.40
C LEU A 231 -15.15 -0.02 -10.56
N ILE A 232 -16.28 -0.23 -11.21
CA ILE A 232 -17.47 -0.77 -10.55
C ILE A 232 -17.32 -2.29 -10.43
N THR A 233 -17.60 -2.84 -9.23
CA THR A 233 -17.53 -4.26 -8.91
C THR A 233 -18.90 -4.78 -8.50
N HIS A 234 -19.06 -6.10 -8.30
CA HIS A 234 -20.30 -6.72 -7.80
C HIS A 234 -20.66 -6.30 -6.36
N ARG A 235 -19.76 -5.68 -5.61
CA ARG A 235 -19.95 -5.31 -4.21
C ARG A 235 -19.90 -3.80 -3.98
N GLY A 236 -19.34 -3.06 -4.93
CA GLY A 236 -19.12 -1.62 -4.78
C GLY A 236 -18.11 -1.07 -5.77
N LEU A 237 -17.16 -0.27 -5.28
CA LEU A 237 -16.19 0.42 -6.11
C LEU A 237 -14.76 0.00 -5.79
N SER A 238 -13.94 -0.05 -6.83
CA SER A 238 -12.52 -0.36 -6.81
C SER A 238 -11.79 0.51 -7.87
N GLY A 239 -10.61 0.11 -8.26
CA GLY A 239 -9.75 0.85 -9.19
C GLY A 239 -8.86 1.85 -8.47
N PRO A 240 -7.79 2.34 -9.12
CA PRO A 240 -6.76 3.14 -8.45
C PRO A 240 -7.28 4.35 -7.67
N ALA A 241 -8.21 5.13 -8.24
CA ALA A 241 -8.80 6.29 -7.54
C ALA A 241 -9.49 5.89 -6.22
N ILE A 242 -10.23 4.79 -6.24
CA ILE A 242 -10.96 4.31 -5.07
C ILE A 242 -10.03 3.65 -4.05
N LEU A 243 -9.06 2.86 -4.51
CA LEU A 243 -8.07 2.25 -3.62
C LEU A 243 -7.29 3.33 -2.86
N GLN A 244 -6.85 4.37 -3.54
CA GLN A 244 -6.13 5.48 -2.93
C GLN A 244 -6.98 6.21 -1.88
N ILE A 245 -8.21 6.65 -2.28
CA ILE A 245 -9.05 7.43 -1.38
C ILE A 245 -9.56 6.62 -0.19
N SER A 246 -9.65 5.28 -0.31
CA SER A 246 -10.08 4.41 0.78
C SER A 246 -9.19 4.48 2.02
N SER A 247 -7.89 4.76 1.84
CA SER A 247 -6.94 4.93 2.95
C SER A 247 -7.21 6.19 3.78
N TYR A 248 -7.92 7.17 3.21
CA TYR A 248 -8.30 8.43 3.86
C TYR A 248 -9.77 8.46 4.30
N TRP A 249 -10.55 7.47 3.85
CA TRP A 249 -11.95 7.38 4.19
C TRP A 249 -12.17 6.76 5.58
N LYS A 250 -13.10 7.33 6.35
CA LYS A 250 -13.60 6.79 7.64
C LYS A 250 -15.09 7.10 7.77
N LYS A 251 -15.86 6.14 8.30
CA LYS A 251 -17.25 6.40 8.64
C LYS A 251 -17.36 7.60 9.62
N PRO A 252 -18.37 8.47 9.47
CA PRO A 252 -19.51 8.39 8.53
C PRO A 252 -19.30 9.19 7.22
N HIS A 253 -18.07 9.59 6.89
CA HIS A 253 -17.81 10.47 5.74
C HIS A 253 -18.20 9.82 4.41
N ALA A 254 -18.69 10.66 3.47
CA ALA A 254 -18.91 10.25 2.09
C ALA A 254 -17.63 10.40 1.26
N ILE A 255 -17.47 9.55 0.25
CA ILE A 255 -16.51 9.74 -0.85
C ILE A 255 -17.26 10.51 -1.94
N ARG A 256 -16.69 11.62 -2.40
CA ARG A 256 -17.22 12.38 -3.55
C ARG A 256 -16.46 12.00 -4.80
N ILE A 257 -17.18 11.78 -5.88
CA ILE A 257 -16.64 11.34 -7.16
C ILE A 257 -17.09 12.30 -8.24
N ASP A 258 -16.12 12.93 -8.92
CA ASP A 258 -16.34 13.61 -10.20
C ASP A 258 -16.15 12.57 -11.30
N ILE A 259 -17.24 12.21 -12.01
CA ILE A 259 -17.21 11.17 -13.04
C ILE A 259 -16.88 11.70 -14.43
N ALA A 260 -16.79 13.01 -14.61
CA ALA A 260 -16.45 13.66 -15.87
C ALA A 260 -15.43 14.80 -15.68
N PRO A 261 -14.21 14.54 -15.13
CA PRO A 261 -13.23 15.58 -14.87
C PRO A 261 -12.95 16.44 -16.11
N ASP A 262 -12.88 17.76 -15.92
CA ASP A 262 -12.59 18.77 -16.96
C ASP A 262 -13.62 18.82 -18.11
N LYS A 263 -14.77 18.15 -18.01
CA LYS A 263 -15.82 18.14 -19.03
C LYS A 263 -17.07 18.78 -18.48
N ARG A 264 -17.76 19.51 -19.33
CA ARG A 264 -19.09 20.06 -19.03
C ARG A 264 -20.10 19.46 -19.97
N LEU A 265 -20.82 18.43 -19.50
CA LEU A 265 -21.66 17.56 -20.34
C LEU A 265 -22.93 18.24 -20.82
N THR A 266 -23.40 19.25 -20.09
CA THR A 266 -24.60 20.03 -20.49
C THR A 266 -24.28 21.28 -21.32
N SER A 267 -22.99 21.56 -21.57
CA SER A 267 -22.53 22.78 -22.27
C SER A 267 -23.10 22.97 -23.67
N ILE A 268 -23.41 21.85 -24.36
CA ILE A 268 -24.00 21.87 -25.71
C ILE A 268 -25.33 22.63 -25.76
N PHE A 269 -26.08 22.66 -24.64
CA PHE A 269 -27.39 23.34 -24.55
C PHE A 269 -27.30 24.85 -24.33
N ARG A 270 -26.07 25.42 -24.31
CA ARG A 270 -25.84 26.87 -24.38
C ARG A 270 -26.10 27.41 -25.78
N ASP A 271 -26.00 26.56 -26.81
CA ASP A 271 -26.42 26.93 -28.16
C ASP A 271 -27.96 26.82 -28.26
N PRO A 272 -28.65 27.96 -28.53
CA PRO A 272 -30.10 27.96 -28.65
C PRO A 272 -30.66 27.05 -29.77
N LYS A 273 -29.81 26.68 -30.74
CA LYS A 273 -30.20 25.81 -31.86
C LYS A 273 -30.16 24.33 -31.46
N THR A 274 -29.53 23.98 -30.36
CA THR A 274 -29.46 22.60 -29.89
C THR A 274 -30.78 22.15 -29.27
N PRO A 275 -31.44 21.12 -29.82
CA PRO A 275 -32.67 20.60 -29.26
C PRO A 275 -32.46 20.07 -27.83
N ARG A 276 -33.23 20.56 -26.86
CA ARG A 276 -33.23 20.11 -25.48
C ARG A 276 -34.03 18.81 -25.33
N THR A 277 -33.37 17.70 -25.69
CA THR A 277 -34.00 16.36 -25.65
C THR A 277 -33.08 15.36 -24.94
N LEU A 278 -33.67 14.31 -24.37
CA LEU A 278 -32.96 13.22 -23.73
C LEU A 278 -32.00 12.53 -24.70
N ALA A 279 -32.33 12.43 -25.98
CA ALA A 279 -31.49 11.80 -27.00
C ALA A 279 -30.18 12.57 -27.19
N VAL A 280 -30.24 13.91 -27.27
CA VAL A 280 -29.05 14.77 -27.37
C VAL A 280 -28.20 14.69 -26.09
N LEU A 281 -28.83 14.81 -24.92
CA LEU A 281 -28.15 14.70 -23.64
C LEU A 281 -27.45 13.35 -23.49
N ARG A 282 -28.13 12.25 -23.81
CA ARG A 282 -27.57 10.90 -23.77
C ARG A 282 -26.39 10.73 -24.72
N SER A 283 -26.46 11.33 -25.89
CA SER A 283 -25.33 11.34 -26.83
C SER A 283 -24.10 12.04 -26.27
N GLU A 284 -24.27 13.19 -25.58
CA GLU A 284 -23.14 13.91 -24.96
C GLU A 284 -22.52 13.12 -23.80
N PHE A 285 -23.34 12.53 -22.94
CA PHE A 285 -22.86 11.69 -21.85
C PHE A 285 -22.04 10.50 -22.37
N ARG A 286 -22.49 9.82 -23.41
CA ARG A 286 -21.83 8.68 -24.05
C ARG A 286 -20.52 9.02 -24.74
N LYS A 287 -20.25 10.29 -25.09
CA LYS A 287 -18.94 10.72 -25.60
C LYS A 287 -17.85 10.78 -24.53
N THR A 288 -18.25 10.94 -23.28
CA THR A 288 -17.32 11.15 -22.15
C THR A 288 -17.27 9.95 -21.23
N LEU A 289 -18.43 9.39 -20.88
CA LEU A 289 -18.58 8.28 -19.95
C LEU A 289 -18.68 6.93 -20.70
N PRO A 290 -18.30 5.82 -20.10
CA PRO A 290 -18.64 4.49 -20.61
C PRO A 290 -20.14 4.36 -20.82
N LEU A 291 -20.53 3.80 -21.94
CA LEU A 291 -21.93 3.76 -22.43
C LEU A 291 -22.91 3.31 -21.34
N ARG A 292 -22.62 2.20 -20.67
CA ARG A 292 -23.48 1.65 -19.61
C ARG A 292 -23.61 2.58 -18.41
N LEU A 293 -22.54 3.29 -18.05
CA LEU A 293 -22.57 4.26 -16.95
C LEU A 293 -23.34 5.52 -17.33
N ALA A 294 -23.14 6.03 -18.54
CA ALA A 294 -23.88 7.19 -19.07
C ALA A 294 -25.39 6.95 -19.06
N ASP A 295 -25.84 5.79 -19.55
CA ASP A 295 -27.24 5.44 -19.58
C ASP A 295 -27.82 5.30 -18.18
N ARG A 296 -27.16 4.53 -17.29
CA ARG A 296 -27.58 4.35 -15.91
C ARG A 296 -27.65 5.69 -15.17
N TRP A 297 -26.67 6.56 -15.37
CA TRP A 297 -26.64 7.87 -14.74
C TRP A 297 -27.89 8.68 -15.06
N LEU A 298 -28.22 8.76 -16.37
CA LEU A 298 -29.39 9.51 -16.83
C LEU A 298 -30.73 8.86 -16.46
N ASP A 299 -30.79 7.54 -16.32
CA ASP A 299 -31.97 6.84 -15.86
C ASP A 299 -32.25 7.07 -14.36
N LEU A 300 -31.20 7.28 -13.56
CA LEU A 300 -31.30 7.59 -12.13
C LEU A 300 -31.50 9.11 -11.85
N HIS A 301 -31.00 9.98 -12.72
CA HIS A 301 -31.02 11.43 -12.55
C HIS A 301 -31.90 12.08 -13.63
N VAL A 302 -33.17 11.75 -13.57
CA VAL A 302 -34.18 12.25 -14.54
C VAL A 302 -34.38 13.75 -14.40
N LEU A 303 -34.21 14.49 -15.49
CA LEU A 303 -34.49 15.93 -15.52
C LEU A 303 -36.01 16.18 -15.34
N ALA A 304 -36.37 16.93 -14.32
CA ALA A 304 -37.76 17.38 -14.13
C ALA A 304 -38.19 18.42 -15.18
N SER A 305 -37.25 19.16 -15.74
CA SER A 305 -37.47 20.18 -16.78
C SER A 305 -36.18 20.41 -17.58
N TRP A 306 -36.32 21.08 -18.73
CA TRP A 306 -35.19 21.46 -19.60
C TRP A 306 -34.74 22.92 -19.40
N THR A 307 -34.91 23.47 -18.21
CA THR A 307 -34.41 24.80 -17.84
C THR A 307 -32.89 24.79 -17.65
N ASN A 308 -32.25 25.96 -17.76
CA ASN A 308 -30.83 26.08 -17.49
C ASN A 308 -30.47 25.63 -16.06
N SER A 309 -31.32 25.95 -15.07
CA SER A 309 -31.12 25.52 -13.68
C SER A 309 -31.10 23.99 -13.57
N ALA A 310 -32.09 23.30 -14.15
CA ALA A 310 -32.13 21.83 -14.11
C ALA A 310 -30.94 21.18 -14.78
N LEU A 311 -30.44 21.76 -15.87
CA LEU A 311 -29.23 21.32 -16.54
C LEU A 311 -27.97 21.57 -15.68
N GLU A 312 -27.89 22.69 -14.97
CA GLU A 312 -26.81 22.98 -14.02
C GLU A 312 -26.84 22.07 -12.79
N ASP A 313 -28.02 21.75 -12.28
CA ASP A 313 -28.19 20.79 -11.19
C ASP A 313 -27.69 19.38 -11.59
N LEU A 314 -28.04 18.92 -12.81
CA LEU A 314 -27.54 17.66 -13.35
C LEU A 314 -26.01 17.70 -13.51
N GLU A 315 -25.47 18.79 -14.04
CA GLU A 315 -24.02 18.98 -14.17
C GLU A 315 -23.33 18.89 -12.81
N HIS A 316 -23.89 19.57 -11.80
CA HIS A 316 -23.35 19.53 -10.44
C HIS A 316 -23.35 18.10 -9.87
N GLN A 317 -24.40 17.31 -10.11
CA GLN A 317 -24.47 15.91 -9.67
C GLN A 317 -23.38 15.04 -10.32
N VAL A 318 -23.06 15.27 -11.59
CA VAL A 318 -21.98 14.59 -12.32
C VAL A 318 -20.61 14.83 -11.66
N HIS A 319 -20.36 16.04 -11.19
CA HIS A 319 -19.08 16.41 -10.57
C HIS A 319 -19.04 16.21 -9.04
N ALA A 320 -20.16 15.85 -8.44
CA ALA A 320 -20.29 15.71 -6.98
C ALA A 320 -21.07 14.45 -6.55
N TRP A 321 -20.92 13.35 -7.31
CA TRP A 321 -21.54 12.08 -6.92
C TRP A 321 -21.02 11.65 -5.54
N ALA A 322 -21.88 11.71 -4.53
CA ALA A 322 -21.55 11.35 -3.18
C ALA A 322 -22.01 9.93 -2.87
N ILE A 323 -21.09 9.10 -2.42
CA ILE A 323 -21.39 7.76 -1.92
C ILE A 323 -20.99 7.65 -0.45
N ALA A 324 -21.77 6.96 0.36
CA ALA A 324 -21.47 6.63 1.74
C ALA A 324 -21.16 5.12 1.85
N PRO A 325 -19.92 4.68 1.73
CA PRO A 325 -19.62 3.25 1.74
C PRO A 325 -20.11 2.57 3.03
N ALA A 326 -20.73 1.41 2.91
CA ALA A 326 -21.10 0.57 4.04
C ALA A 326 -19.86 0.02 4.77
N GLY A 327 -18.75 -0.11 4.05
CA GLY A 327 -17.48 -0.59 4.57
C GLY A 327 -16.44 -0.78 3.48
N THR A 328 -15.43 -1.61 3.76
CA THR A 328 -14.41 -2.03 2.79
C THR A 328 -14.45 -3.55 2.60
N GLU A 329 -13.77 -4.07 1.58
CA GLU A 329 -13.64 -5.53 1.39
C GLU A 329 -12.62 -6.17 2.35
N GLY A 330 -12.10 -5.42 3.33
CA GLY A 330 -11.24 -5.91 4.40
C GLY A 330 -9.83 -6.32 3.96
N TYR A 331 -9.10 -6.95 4.86
CA TYR A 331 -7.70 -7.35 4.65
C TYR A 331 -7.50 -8.36 3.51
N GLU A 332 -8.50 -9.13 3.16
CA GLU A 332 -8.46 -10.09 2.05
C GLU A 332 -8.18 -9.41 0.70
N LYS A 333 -8.62 -8.16 0.55
CA LYS A 333 -8.53 -7.36 -0.67
C LYS A 333 -7.67 -6.10 -0.52
N ALA A 334 -7.23 -5.80 0.70
CA ALA A 334 -6.36 -4.66 0.94
C ALA A 334 -4.96 -4.92 0.39
N GLU A 335 -4.42 -3.96 -0.35
CA GLU A 335 -3.03 -4.01 -0.82
C GLU A 335 -2.04 -3.87 0.34
N VAL A 336 -2.38 -3.05 1.34
CA VAL A 336 -1.55 -2.72 2.50
C VAL A 336 -2.37 -2.59 3.77
N THR A 337 -1.66 -2.53 4.91
CA THR A 337 -2.21 -2.20 6.21
C THR A 337 -1.88 -0.76 6.55
N ALA A 338 -2.87 0.05 6.87
CA ALA A 338 -2.70 1.39 7.43
C ALA A 338 -2.66 1.31 8.97
N GLY A 339 -1.96 2.23 9.64
CA GLY A 339 -1.68 2.14 11.07
C GLY A 339 -0.46 1.26 11.37
N GLY A 340 -0.26 0.87 12.63
CA GLY A 340 0.88 0.09 13.07
C GLY A 340 1.65 0.70 14.24
N VAL A 341 2.92 0.35 14.40
CA VAL A 341 3.78 0.88 15.48
C VAL A 341 3.86 2.41 15.35
N VAL A 342 3.48 3.09 16.44
CA VAL A 342 3.44 4.56 16.48
C VAL A 342 4.84 5.12 16.24
N THR A 343 4.95 6.03 15.28
CA THR A 343 6.22 6.58 14.82
C THR A 343 6.97 7.39 15.89
N ASP A 344 6.27 7.97 16.87
CA ASP A 344 6.89 8.68 17.99
C ASP A 344 7.66 7.75 18.93
N GLU A 345 7.35 6.46 18.92
CA GLU A 345 8.06 5.42 19.65
C GLU A 345 9.42 5.05 19.02
N LEU A 346 9.66 5.50 17.77
CA LEU A 346 10.82 5.12 16.97
C LEU A 346 11.71 6.33 16.62
N SER A 347 12.97 6.05 16.37
CA SER A 347 13.90 7.01 15.77
C SER A 347 13.66 7.10 14.26
N ALA A 348 13.29 8.27 13.74
CA ALA A 348 13.14 8.50 12.30
C ALA A 348 14.45 8.31 11.51
N LYS A 349 15.60 8.32 12.18
CA LYS A 349 16.92 8.14 11.57
C LYS A 349 17.32 6.67 11.49
N THR A 350 17.03 5.87 12.51
CA THR A 350 17.54 4.50 12.66
C THR A 350 16.46 3.44 12.65
N MET A 351 15.17 3.81 12.76
CA MET A 351 14.05 2.90 12.98
C MET A 351 14.10 2.16 14.32
N GLU A 352 15.03 2.50 15.19
CA GLU A 352 15.20 1.91 16.53
C GLU A 352 14.14 2.41 17.50
N SER A 353 13.67 1.54 18.37
CA SER A 353 12.78 1.91 19.47
C SER A 353 13.48 2.89 20.41
N ARG A 354 12.76 3.95 20.82
CA ARG A 354 13.24 4.90 21.82
C ARG A 354 13.18 4.34 23.25
N LYS A 355 12.45 3.24 23.47
CA LYS A 355 12.25 2.60 24.78
C LYS A 355 13.16 1.40 25.00
N VAL A 356 13.43 0.67 23.93
CA VAL A 356 14.14 -0.61 24.00
C VAL A 356 15.35 -0.56 23.07
N PRO A 357 16.55 -0.26 23.58
CA PRO A 357 17.76 -0.23 22.76
C PRO A 357 17.99 -1.56 22.04
N GLY A 358 18.39 -1.51 20.78
CA GLY A 358 18.62 -2.68 19.94
C GLY A 358 17.34 -3.28 19.32
N LEU A 359 16.14 -2.73 19.60
CA LEU A 359 14.88 -3.17 18.97
C LEU A 359 14.49 -2.22 17.86
N PHE A 360 14.28 -2.75 16.64
CA PHE A 360 13.95 -1.98 15.44
C PHE A 360 12.62 -2.44 14.83
N PHE A 361 11.87 -1.51 14.23
CA PHE A 361 10.67 -1.81 13.44
C PHE A 361 10.76 -1.16 12.08
N ILE A 362 10.53 -1.93 10.99
CA ILE A 362 10.70 -1.48 9.61
C ILE A 362 9.59 -1.97 8.69
N GLY A 363 9.38 -1.26 7.60
CA GLY A 363 8.37 -1.59 6.60
C GLY A 363 6.94 -1.36 7.10
N GLU A 364 6.02 -2.19 6.63
CA GLU A 364 4.56 -2.02 6.80
C GLU A 364 4.06 -2.20 8.24
N VAL A 365 4.86 -2.78 9.13
CA VAL A 365 4.51 -2.89 10.56
C VAL A 365 4.50 -1.53 11.27
N VAL A 366 5.16 -0.53 10.71
CA VAL A 366 5.22 0.86 11.21
C VAL A 366 4.06 1.67 10.65
N ASP A 367 3.51 2.63 11.43
CA ASP A 367 2.44 3.56 10.99
C ASP A 367 2.94 4.53 9.90
N VAL A 368 3.31 3.97 8.74
CA VAL A 368 3.66 4.67 7.50
C VAL A 368 3.09 3.89 6.33
N THR A 369 2.09 4.47 5.65
CA THR A 369 1.36 3.84 4.56
C THR A 369 1.51 4.66 3.30
N GLY A 370 2.16 4.12 2.29
CA GLY A 370 2.33 4.77 0.99
C GLY A 370 1.06 4.71 0.14
N GLN A 371 0.94 5.68 -0.76
CA GLN A 371 -0.05 5.66 -1.84
C GLN A 371 0.14 4.45 -2.74
N LEU A 372 -0.82 4.20 -3.64
CA LEU A 372 -0.72 3.15 -4.66
C LEU A 372 0.32 3.54 -5.71
N GLY A 373 1.20 2.60 -6.08
CA GLY A 373 2.12 2.84 -7.19
C GLY A 373 3.61 2.78 -6.83
N GLY A 374 4.04 1.83 -6.01
CA GLY A 374 5.46 1.58 -5.68
C GLY A 374 5.94 2.25 -4.39
N TYR A 375 5.15 3.15 -3.81
CA TYR A 375 5.53 3.89 -2.60
C TYR A 375 5.74 2.99 -1.39
N ASN A 376 4.90 1.96 -1.19
CA ASN A 376 5.03 1.03 -0.06
C ASN A 376 6.30 0.19 -0.15
N PHE A 377 6.73 -0.17 -1.36
CA PHE A 377 8.03 -0.80 -1.54
C PHE A 377 9.17 0.19 -1.30
N GLN A 378 9.06 1.43 -1.78
CA GLN A 378 10.08 2.44 -1.50
C GLN A 378 10.25 2.68 0.01
N TRP A 379 9.14 2.71 0.78
CA TRP A 379 9.21 2.74 2.25
C TRP A 379 9.89 1.51 2.84
N ALA A 380 9.59 0.31 2.32
CA ALA A 380 10.24 -0.92 2.77
C ALA A 380 11.75 -0.88 2.54
N TRP A 381 12.19 -0.42 1.36
CA TRP A 381 13.61 -0.26 1.04
C TRP A 381 14.27 0.78 1.96
N ALA A 382 13.68 1.96 2.06
CA ALA A 382 14.25 3.09 2.82
C ALA A 382 14.32 2.80 4.32
N SER A 383 13.27 2.25 4.93
CA SER A 383 13.27 1.88 6.35
C SER A 383 14.20 0.71 6.65
N GLY A 384 14.24 -0.29 5.75
CA GLY A 384 15.17 -1.41 5.84
C GLY A 384 16.63 -0.95 5.79
N ALA A 385 16.98 -0.12 4.82
CA ALA A 385 18.31 0.46 4.69
C ALA A 385 18.68 1.33 5.91
N ALA A 386 17.71 2.10 6.43
CA ALA A 386 17.94 2.93 7.62
C ALA A 386 18.32 2.12 8.86
N ALA A 387 17.62 0.99 9.10
CA ALA A 387 17.93 0.09 10.22
C ALA A 387 19.25 -0.67 9.99
N GLY A 388 19.44 -1.25 8.80
CA GLY A 388 20.67 -2.00 8.48
C GLY A 388 21.95 -1.18 8.60
N ARG A 389 21.89 0.11 8.24
CA ARG A 389 23.01 1.04 8.38
C ARG A 389 23.24 1.51 9.82
N ALA A 390 22.31 1.32 10.71
CA ALA A 390 22.39 1.75 12.11
C ALA A 390 22.94 0.68 13.05
N MET A 391 22.86 -0.59 12.67
CA MET A 391 23.34 -1.76 13.44
C MET A 391 24.85 -2.07 13.25
#